data_83cdd4d2e16e6bdc3c924fe474e1ef91
#
_entry.id   83cdd4d2e16e6bdc3c924fe474e1ef91
#
_cell.length_a   1.000
_cell.length_b   1.000
_cell.length_c   1.000
_cell.angle_alpha   90.00
_cell.angle_beta   90.00
_cell.angle_gamma   90.00
#
_symmetry.space_group_name_H-M   'P 1'
#
loop_
_entity.id
_entity.type
_entity.pdbx_description
1 polymer ?
#
loop_
_entity_poly.entity_id
_entity_poly.type
_entity_poly.pdbx_seq_one_letter_code
_entity_poly.pdbx_strand_id
1 'polypeptide(L)'
;GSENGFPEPSTALEPITAITMKTQDKFVVFGCGEFNNIRDDVRYVKCFDEIDLIKRFIDEWSGDYPDIITGWNVKFFDIPYLVNRLTKLLGEEFAKRLSPWNTLNERVVMIMGREQKTYVPLGVAVLDYIELYKKFAPGGMSQESYKLDAICHVELNERKMSYEEYGNLHRLYRDNYQKFIEYNIRDVELVDKLDDKLKLIDLALTLAYDSKTNYEDVFQQTRMWDALIYNHLKKMGVVIPPIKKHSKDSAYIGAYVKDPQVGKHKWVASFDLNSLYPHLIMQFNISPEMLIEPQEYTNAMMSLVSRSINVDDLLMGHIDTSCL
;
A
#
# COMPACT_ATOMS: atom_id res chain seq x y z
N GLY A 1 -19.42 14.36 -9.43
CA GLY A 1 -19.56 14.95 -8.11
C GLY A 1 -20.98 15.39 -7.87
N SER A 2 -21.53 15.11 -6.69
CA SER A 2 -22.84 15.57 -6.32
C SER A 2 -22.83 17.06 -5.97
N GLU A 3 -23.98 17.72 -5.99
CA GLU A 3 -24.12 19.09 -5.47
C GLU A 3 -23.78 19.16 -3.97
N ASN A 4 -23.80 18.01 -3.26
CA ASN A 4 -23.62 17.86 -1.82
C ASN A 4 -22.20 17.41 -1.40
N GLY A 5 -21.23 17.38 -2.31
CA GLY A 5 -19.86 17.02 -1.98
C GLY A 5 -19.26 15.90 -2.85
N PHE A 6 -18.21 15.27 -2.33
CA PHE A 6 -17.52 14.20 -3.04
C PHE A 6 -18.34 12.89 -2.93
N PRO A 7 -18.49 12.11 -4.03
CA PRO A 7 -19.27 10.87 -4.01
C PRO A 7 -18.69 9.85 -3.03
N GLU A 8 -19.58 9.15 -2.32
CA GLU A 8 -19.16 8.14 -1.36
C GLU A 8 -19.15 6.74 -1.98
N PRO A 9 -18.00 6.02 -1.98
CA PRO A 9 -17.90 4.70 -2.58
C PRO A 9 -18.83 3.65 -1.97
N SER A 10 -19.07 3.71 -0.67
CA SER A 10 -19.92 2.73 0.02
C SER A 10 -21.38 2.76 -0.42
N THR A 11 -21.87 3.94 -0.77
CA THR A 11 -23.27 4.14 -1.20
C THR A 11 -23.41 4.14 -2.72
N ALA A 12 -22.43 4.61 -3.45
CA ALA A 12 -22.38 4.74 -4.91
C ALA A 12 -23.69 5.25 -5.51
N LEU A 13 -24.18 6.38 -4.97
CA LEU A 13 -25.51 6.93 -5.34
C LEU A 13 -25.47 7.64 -6.68
N GLU A 14 -24.42 8.40 -6.95
CA GLU A 14 -24.30 9.21 -8.14
C GLU A 14 -23.91 8.35 -9.36
N PRO A 15 -24.42 8.71 -10.55
CA PRO A 15 -24.06 8.00 -11.78
C PRO A 15 -22.58 8.17 -12.15
N ILE A 16 -22.04 7.14 -12.76
CA ILE A 16 -20.72 7.19 -13.39
C ILE A 16 -20.86 7.95 -14.72
N THR A 17 -20.17 9.07 -14.82
CA THR A 17 -20.27 10.00 -15.96
C THR A 17 -19.20 9.82 -17.01
N ALA A 18 -18.03 9.30 -16.61
CA ALA A 18 -16.94 8.91 -17.50
C ALA A 18 -16.03 7.90 -16.81
N ILE A 19 -15.42 7.03 -17.61
CA ILE A 19 -14.33 6.16 -17.19
C ILE A 19 -13.20 6.33 -18.19
N THR A 20 -11.98 6.62 -17.70
CA THR A 20 -10.78 6.64 -18.51
C THR A 20 -9.81 5.60 -17.99
N MET A 21 -9.28 4.79 -18.89
CA MET A 21 -8.18 3.87 -18.61
C MET A 21 -7.10 4.03 -19.67
N LYS A 22 -5.84 3.79 -19.27
CA LYS A 22 -4.71 3.70 -20.19
C LYS A 22 -4.22 2.27 -20.24
N THR A 23 -4.10 1.72 -21.43
CA THR A 23 -3.51 0.42 -21.69
C THR A 23 -2.38 0.60 -22.71
N GLN A 24 -1.17 0.19 -22.36
CA GLN A 24 0.02 0.44 -23.17
C GLN A 24 0.14 1.94 -23.51
N ASP A 25 0.09 2.30 -24.80
CA ASP A 25 0.24 3.69 -25.28
C ASP A 25 -1.09 4.36 -25.62
N LYS A 26 -2.23 3.75 -25.29
CA LYS A 26 -3.55 4.27 -25.68
C LYS A 26 -4.44 4.52 -24.50
N PHE A 27 -5.13 5.65 -24.55
CA PHE A 27 -6.22 5.96 -23.63
C PHE A 27 -7.55 5.48 -24.22
N VAL A 28 -8.35 4.82 -23.41
CA VAL A 28 -9.72 4.47 -23.74
C VAL A 28 -10.64 5.21 -22.80
N VAL A 29 -11.53 6.00 -23.35
CA VAL A 29 -12.42 6.88 -22.59
C VAL A 29 -13.86 6.54 -22.93
N PHE A 30 -14.64 6.19 -21.90
CA PHE A 30 -16.06 5.95 -22.02
C PHE A 30 -16.81 7.15 -21.46
N GLY A 31 -17.78 7.66 -22.22
CA GLY A 31 -18.57 8.81 -21.81
C GLY A 31 -19.87 8.97 -22.61
N CYS A 32 -20.85 9.71 -22.06
CA CYS A 32 -22.18 9.82 -22.63
C CYS A 32 -22.45 11.09 -23.45
N GLY A 33 -21.49 12.02 -23.50
CA GLY A 33 -21.66 13.28 -24.24
C GLY A 33 -20.87 13.31 -25.56
N GLU A 34 -20.93 14.46 -26.25
CA GLU A 34 -20.12 14.70 -27.43
C GLU A 34 -18.71 15.15 -27.02
N PHE A 35 -17.73 14.48 -27.56
CA PHE A 35 -16.32 14.80 -27.35
C PHE A 35 -15.60 14.91 -28.71
N ASN A 36 -14.99 16.05 -28.97
CA ASN A 36 -14.18 16.24 -30.16
C ASN A 36 -12.75 15.74 -29.87
N ASN A 37 -12.48 14.51 -30.28
CA ASN A 37 -11.17 13.90 -30.07
C ASN A 37 -10.20 14.37 -31.13
N ILE A 38 -9.16 15.10 -30.71
CA ILE A 38 -8.08 15.58 -31.56
C ILE A 38 -6.76 14.81 -31.34
N ARG A 39 -6.77 13.80 -30.43
CA ARG A 39 -5.58 13.03 -30.06
C ARG A 39 -5.64 11.63 -30.68
N ASP A 40 -4.57 11.24 -31.35
CA ASP A 40 -4.45 9.91 -32.00
C ASP A 40 -4.26 8.78 -30.97
N ASP A 41 -3.75 9.10 -29.78
CA ASP A 41 -3.55 8.15 -28.67
C ASP A 41 -4.81 7.95 -27.80
N VAL A 42 -5.89 8.66 -28.07
CA VAL A 42 -7.15 8.59 -27.34
C VAL A 42 -8.23 7.91 -28.19
N ARG A 43 -8.84 6.86 -27.70
CA ARG A 43 -10.05 6.26 -28.25
C ARG A 43 -11.25 6.65 -27.38
N TYR A 44 -12.11 7.50 -27.91
CA TYR A 44 -13.36 7.86 -27.24
C TYR A 44 -14.48 6.92 -27.64
N VAL A 45 -15.12 6.28 -26.65
CA VAL A 45 -16.28 5.39 -26.81
C VAL A 45 -17.51 6.14 -26.31
N LYS A 46 -18.29 6.68 -27.28
CA LYS A 46 -19.55 7.33 -26.96
C LYS A 46 -20.59 6.30 -26.54
N CYS A 47 -21.16 6.48 -25.35
CA CYS A 47 -22.17 5.64 -24.75
C CYS A 47 -23.51 6.34 -24.72
N PHE A 48 -24.59 5.55 -24.77
CA PHE A 48 -25.95 6.10 -24.77
C PHE A 48 -26.36 6.61 -23.40
N ASP A 49 -26.09 5.83 -22.37
CA ASP A 49 -26.36 6.15 -20.96
C ASP A 49 -25.33 5.48 -20.04
N GLU A 50 -25.50 5.62 -18.73
CA GLU A 50 -24.60 5.01 -17.74
C GLU A 50 -24.54 3.48 -17.86
N ILE A 51 -25.66 2.83 -18.13
CA ILE A 51 -25.72 1.38 -18.24
C ILE A 51 -24.93 0.88 -19.46
N ASP A 52 -25.10 1.57 -20.60
CA ASP A 52 -24.31 1.30 -21.81
C ASP A 52 -22.83 1.56 -21.57
N LEU A 53 -22.49 2.67 -20.88
CA LEU A 53 -21.11 3.00 -20.51
C LEU A 53 -20.46 1.88 -19.68
N ILE A 54 -21.13 1.44 -18.64
CA ILE A 54 -20.66 0.37 -17.75
C ILE A 54 -20.50 -0.95 -18.51
N LYS A 55 -21.47 -1.32 -19.35
CA LYS A 55 -21.40 -2.56 -20.13
C LYS A 55 -20.23 -2.55 -21.10
N ARG A 56 -20.05 -1.45 -21.85
CA ARG A 56 -18.92 -1.32 -22.79
C ARG A 56 -17.57 -1.31 -22.07
N PHE A 57 -17.50 -0.67 -20.90
CA PHE A 57 -16.30 -0.73 -20.06
C PHE A 57 -16.00 -2.16 -19.63
N ILE A 58 -16.98 -2.90 -19.12
CA ILE A 58 -16.79 -4.29 -18.68
C ILE A 58 -16.48 -5.21 -19.84
N ASP A 59 -17.05 -4.99 -21.01
CA ASP A 59 -16.73 -5.78 -22.21
C ASP A 59 -15.28 -5.53 -22.67
N GLU A 60 -14.81 -4.29 -22.66
CA GLU A 60 -13.41 -3.95 -22.93
C GLU A 60 -12.48 -4.56 -21.87
N TRP A 61 -12.82 -4.40 -20.60
CA TRP A 61 -12.06 -4.96 -19.47
C TRP A 61 -11.96 -6.48 -19.52
N SER A 62 -13.07 -7.16 -19.79
CA SER A 62 -13.11 -8.63 -19.82
C SER A 62 -12.63 -9.23 -21.15
N GLY A 63 -12.46 -8.40 -22.17
CA GLY A 63 -11.88 -8.82 -23.45
C GLY A 63 -10.39 -9.10 -23.36
N ASP A 64 -9.68 -8.34 -22.51
CA ASP A 64 -8.25 -8.52 -22.22
C ASP A 64 -8.02 -8.10 -20.75
N TYR A 65 -8.19 -9.04 -19.83
CA TYR A 65 -8.04 -8.77 -18.41
C TYR A 65 -6.63 -8.28 -18.08
N PRO A 66 -6.49 -7.16 -17.37
CA PRO A 66 -5.17 -6.71 -16.93
C PRO A 66 -4.63 -7.62 -15.81
N ASP A 67 -3.35 -7.91 -15.83
CA ASP A 67 -2.66 -8.56 -14.70
C ASP A 67 -2.60 -7.61 -13.49
N ILE A 68 -2.39 -6.33 -13.77
CA ILE A 68 -2.22 -5.28 -12.77
C ILE A 68 -3.01 -4.04 -13.16
N ILE A 69 -3.69 -3.46 -12.19
CA ILE A 69 -4.27 -2.12 -12.30
C ILE A 69 -3.62 -1.17 -11.32
N THR A 70 -3.47 0.06 -11.75
CA THR A 70 -2.98 1.16 -10.92
C THR A 70 -3.82 2.40 -11.12
N GLY A 71 -3.69 3.34 -10.21
CA GLY A 71 -4.32 4.64 -10.24
C GLY A 71 -4.11 5.34 -8.90
N TRP A 72 -4.56 6.58 -8.80
CA TRP A 72 -4.41 7.35 -7.58
C TRP A 72 -5.58 7.15 -6.63
N ASN A 73 -5.38 6.41 -5.55
CA ASN A 73 -6.41 6.00 -4.58
C ASN A 73 -7.46 5.04 -5.16
N VAL A 74 -7.09 4.28 -6.19
CA VAL A 74 -7.97 3.36 -6.90
C VAL A 74 -8.54 2.26 -5.99
N LYS A 75 -7.76 1.82 -5.02
CA LYS A 75 -8.11 0.76 -4.07
C LYS A 75 -9.24 1.13 -3.12
N PHE A 76 -9.30 2.39 -2.68
CA PHE A 76 -10.29 2.85 -1.70
C PHE A 76 -11.36 3.74 -2.28
N PHE A 77 -11.24 4.15 -3.54
CA PHE A 77 -12.25 4.97 -4.20
C PHE A 77 -12.81 4.33 -5.47
N ASP A 78 -12.00 4.20 -6.53
CA ASP A 78 -12.52 3.83 -7.86
C ASP A 78 -13.07 2.41 -7.89
N ILE A 79 -12.32 1.42 -7.37
CA ILE A 79 -12.76 0.02 -7.34
C ILE A 79 -14.00 -0.17 -6.47
N PRO A 80 -14.05 0.30 -5.20
CA PRO A 80 -15.25 0.19 -4.39
C PRO A 80 -16.45 0.89 -5.00
N TYR A 81 -16.26 2.09 -5.58
CA TYR A 81 -17.33 2.80 -6.25
C TYR A 81 -17.88 2.01 -7.43
N LEU A 82 -17.01 1.53 -8.29
CA LEU A 82 -17.38 0.75 -9.47
C LEU A 82 -18.11 -0.54 -9.08
N VAL A 83 -17.57 -1.32 -8.13
CA VAL A 83 -18.20 -2.56 -7.66
C VAL A 83 -19.59 -2.30 -7.08
N ASN A 84 -19.71 -1.32 -6.18
CA ASN A 84 -21.00 -1.00 -5.55
C ASN A 84 -22.00 -0.45 -6.57
N ARG A 85 -21.57 0.35 -7.54
CA ARG A 85 -22.44 0.87 -8.60
C ARG A 85 -22.90 -0.21 -9.55
N LEU A 86 -21.98 -1.09 -9.99
CA LEU A 86 -22.29 -2.27 -10.80
C LEU A 86 -23.31 -3.18 -10.12
N THR A 87 -23.07 -3.49 -8.84
CA THR A 87 -23.97 -4.33 -8.04
C THR A 87 -25.36 -3.71 -7.95
N LYS A 88 -25.44 -2.41 -7.76
CA LYS A 88 -26.71 -1.67 -7.64
C LYS A 88 -27.50 -1.63 -8.93
N LEU A 89 -26.83 -1.46 -10.08
CA LEU A 89 -27.51 -1.29 -11.37
C LEU A 89 -27.75 -2.61 -12.11
N LEU A 90 -26.82 -3.55 -12.03
CA LEU A 90 -26.80 -4.76 -12.86
C LEU A 90 -26.70 -6.07 -12.06
N GLY A 91 -26.58 -5.96 -10.72
CA GLY A 91 -26.48 -7.09 -9.82
C GLY A 91 -25.04 -7.55 -9.56
N GLU A 92 -24.89 -8.34 -8.48
CA GLU A 92 -23.59 -8.83 -8.00
C GLU A 92 -22.84 -9.69 -9.02
N GLU A 93 -23.58 -10.55 -9.73
CA GLU A 93 -23.00 -11.43 -10.76
C GLU A 93 -22.34 -10.64 -11.91
N PHE A 94 -22.89 -9.47 -12.24
CA PHE A 94 -22.30 -8.62 -13.25
C PHE A 94 -21.03 -7.93 -12.72
N ALA A 95 -21.03 -7.51 -11.46
CA ALA A 95 -19.85 -6.92 -10.83
C ALA A 95 -18.68 -7.91 -10.73
N LYS A 96 -18.95 -9.19 -10.56
CA LYS A 96 -17.93 -10.26 -10.55
C LYS A 96 -17.14 -10.36 -11.85
N ARG A 97 -17.65 -9.86 -12.97
CA ARG A 97 -16.92 -9.79 -14.25
C ARG A 97 -15.70 -8.88 -14.22
N LEU A 98 -15.47 -8.12 -13.16
CA LEU A 98 -14.20 -7.45 -12.92
C LEU A 98 -13.05 -8.43 -12.65
N SER A 99 -13.36 -9.67 -12.26
CA SER A 99 -12.41 -10.75 -12.05
C SER A 99 -12.47 -11.75 -13.20
N PRO A 100 -11.33 -12.19 -13.76
CA PRO A 100 -11.31 -13.27 -14.77
C PRO A 100 -11.87 -14.59 -14.23
N TRP A 101 -11.94 -14.74 -12.91
CA TRP A 101 -12.49 -15.93 -12.24
C TRP A 101 -13.87 -15.70 -11.65
N ASN A 102 -14.53 -14.59 -11.99
CA ASN A 102 -15.82 -14.18 -11.45
C ASN A 102 -15.86 -14.19 -9.90
N THR A 103 -14.77 -13.78 -9.27
CA THR A 103 -14.66 -13.78 -7.82
C THR A 103 -14.17 -12.42 -7.31
N LEU A 104 -15.02 -11.77 -6.53
CA LEU A 104 -14.70 -10.52 -5.82
C LEU A 104 -14.65 -10.79 -4.32
N ASN A 105 -13.52 -10.53 -3.69
CA ASN A 105 -13.38 -10.64 -2.25
C ASN A 105 -13.53 -9.26 -1.61
N GLU A 106 -14.52 -9.13 -0.73
CA GLU A 106 -14.65 -7.95 0.13
C GLU A 106 -13.60 -8.01 1.24
N ARG A 107 -12.93 -6.90 1.48
CA ARG A 107 -12.00 -6.71 2.61
C ARG A 107 -12.37 -5.45 3.37
N VAL A 108 -12.35 -5.54 4.69
CA VAL A 108 -12.48 -4.38 5.58
C VAL A 108 -11.09 -4.04 6.11
N VAL A 109 -10.70 -2.79 5.92
CA VAL A 109 -9.40 -2.27 6.37
C VAL A 109 -9.64 -1.12 7.32
N MET A 110 -8.96 -1.13 8.47
CA MET A 110 -9.00 -0.02 9.42
C MET A 110 -8.01 1.06 9.00
N ILE A 111 -8.51 2.25 8.63
CA ILE A 111 -7.68 3.41 8.28
C ILE A 111 -8.03 4.56 9.22
N MET A 112 -7.06 5.00 10.01
CA MET A 112 -7.24 6.09 11.00
C MET A 112 -8.46 5.88 11.92
N GLY A 113 -8.67 4.63 12.37
CA GLY A 113 -9.79 4.27 13.26
C GLY A 113 -11.15 4.18 12.58
N ARG A 114 -11.22 4.25 11.25
CA ARG A 114 -12.45 4.06 10.48
C ARG A 114 -12.36 2.80 9.63
N GLU A 115 -13.44 2.03 9.60
CA GLU A 115 -13.58 0.89 8.70
C GLU A 115 -13.79 1.39 7.28
N GLN A 116 -12.94 0.91 6.36
CA GLN A 116 -13.11 1.13 4.93
C GLN A 116 -13.22 -0.21 4.22
N LYS A 117 -14.25 -0.34 3.40
CA LYS A 117 -14.45 -1.52 2.56
C LYS A 117 -13.70 -1.33 1.25
N THR A 118 -13.01 -2.36 0.84
CA THR A 118 -12.41 -2.46 -0.49
C THR A 118 -12.69 -3.82 -1.08
N TYR A 119 -12.53 -3.94 -2.39
CA TYR A 119 -12.78 -5.17 -3.12
C TYR A 119 -11.50 -5.60 -3.85
N VAL A 120 -11.27 -6.90 -3.88
CA VAL A 120 -10.15 -7.51 -4.59
C VAL A 120 -10.71 -8.41 -5.67
N PRO A 121 -10.64 -8.00 -6.95
CA PRO A 121 -10.97 -8.88 -8.06
C PRO A 121 -9.87 -9.93 -8.19
N LEU A 122 -10.19 -11.19 -7.90
CA LEU A 122 -9.19 -12.26 -8.00
C LEU A 122 -8.70 -12.42 -9.44
N GLY A 123 -7.38 -12.51 -9.59
CA GLY A 123 -6.71 -12.59 -10.90
C GLY A 123 -6.25 -11.23 -11.44
N VAL A 124 -6.64 -10.11 -10.80
CA VAL A 124 -6.17 -8.77 -11.13
C VAL A 124 -5.53 -8.16 -9.89
N ALA A 125 -4.25 -7.85 -9.93
CA ALA A 125 -3.55 -7.23 -8.81
C ALA A 125 -3.80 -5.72 -8.78
N VAL A 126 -4.09 -5.18 -7.60
CA VAL A 126 -4.32 -3.74 -7.41
C VAL A 126 -3.08 -3.11 -6.78
N LEU A 127 -2.30 -2.41 -7.57
CA LEU A 127 -1.15 -1.63 -7.12
C LEU A 127 -1.52 -0.15 -7.07
N ASP A 128 -2.10 0.29 -5.96
CA ASP A 128 -2.49 1.69 -5.78
C ASP A 128 -1.26 2.60 -5.76
N TYR A 129 -1.21 3.57 -6.68
CA TYR A 129 -0.02 4.39 -6.86
C TYR A 129 0.28 5.30 -5.66
N ILE A 130 -0.73 5.71 -4.89
CA ILE A 130 -0.51 6.47 -3.65
C ILE A 130 0.17 5.61 -2.57
N GLU A 131 -0.16 4.30 -2.52
CA GLU A 131 0.49 3.36 -1.60
C GLU A 131 1.95 3.09 -2.05
N LEU A 132 2.17 2.90 -3.35
CA LEU A 132 3.53 2.78 -3.92
C LEU A 132 4.38 4.01 -3.63
N TYR A 133 3.83 5.20 -3.89
CA TYR A 133 4.52 6.46 -3.64
C TYR A 133 4.92 6.62 -2.18
N LYS A 134 3.97 6.44 -1.26
CA LYS A 134 4.24 6.53 0.18
C LYS A 134 5.32 5.57 0.65
N LYS A 135 5.35 4.36 0.09
CA LYS A 135 6.25 3.30 0.57
C LYS A 135 7.63 3.37 -0.05
N PHE A 136 7.73 3.67 -1.34
CA PHE A 136 8.96 3.46 -2.11
C PHE A 136 9.57 4.74 -2.68
N ALA A 137 8.81 5.81 -2.83
CA ALA A 137 9.38 7.05 -3.35
C ALA A 137 10.29 7.72 -2.30
N PRO A 138 11.43 8.31 -2.71
CA PRO A 138 12.26 9.10 -1.83
C PRO A 138 11.45 10.24 -1.20
N GLY A 139 11.40 10.29 0.15
CA GLY A 139 10.57 11.27 0.86
C GLY A 139 9.06 11.05 0.76
N GLY A 140 8.60 9.90 0.23
CA GLY A 140 7.19 9.62 0.04
C GLY A 140 6.33 9.65 1.31
N MET A 141 6.93 9.39 2.48
CA MET A 141 6.22 9.45 3.78
C MET A 141 6.19 10.84 4.43
N SER A 142 6.85 11.84 3.87
CA SER A 142 7.02 13.17 4.48
C SER A 142 6.38 14.31 3.69
N GLN A 143 5.36 14.03 2.88
CA GLN A 143 4.67 15.03 2.10
C GLN A 143 3.58 15.75 2.91
N GLU A 144 3.43 17.06 2.70
CA GLU A 144 2.36 17.85 3.35
C GLU A 144 0.96 17.44 2.88
N SER A 145 0.86 17.00 1.63
CA SER A 145 -0.39 16.56 1.02
C SER A 145 -0.18 15.42 0.03
N TYR A 146 -1.03 14.40 0.11
CA TYR A 146 -1.05 13.27 -0.83
C TYR A 146 -2.13 13.39 -1.89
N LYS A 147 -2.64 14.58 -2.16
CA LYS A 147 -3.50 14.82 -3.33
C LYS A 147 -2.65 14.69 -4.60
N LEU A 148 -3.22 14.10 -5.65
CA LEU A 148 -2.52 13.91 -6.93
C LEU A 148 -1.90 15.22 -7.44
N ASP A 149 -2.64 16.33 -7.38
CA ASP A 149 -2.15 17.65 -7.80
C ASP A 149 -0.89 18.10 -7.04
N ALA A 150 -0.88 17.88 -5.70
CA ALA A 150 0.26 18.26 -4.87
C ALA A 150 1.50 17.42 -5.21
N ILE A 151 1.33 16.10 -5.34
CA ILE A 151 2.44 15.21 -5.68
C ILE A 151 2.95 15.45 -7.10
N CYS A 152 2.06 15.65 -8.06
CA CYS A 152 2.47 16.00 -9.43
C CYS A 152 3.24 17.33 -9.49
N HIS A 153 2.85 18.29 -8.66
CA HIS A 153 3.60 19.55 -8.58
C HIS A 153 5.02 19.33 -8.03
N VAL A 154 5.14 18.54 -6.95
CA VAL A 154 6.45 18.25 -6.34
C VAL A 154 7.33 17.42 -7.28
N GLU A 155 6.77 16.39 -7.89
CA GLU A 155 7.55 15.45 -8.67
C GLU A 155 7.76 15.89 -10.12
N LEU A 156 6.72 16.42 -10.78
CA LEU A 156 6.73 16.72 -12.20
C LEU A 156 6.81 18.21 -12.51
N ASN A 157 6.59 19.06 -11.50
CA ASN A 157 6.32 20.50 -11.69
C ASN A 157 5.11 20.76 -12.62
N GLU A 158 4.17 19.82 -12.63
CA GLU A 158 2.93 19.89 -13.38
C GLU A 158 1.73 19.88 -12.41
N ARG A 159 0.59 20.39 -12.87
CA ARG A 159 -0.66 20.42 -12.11
C ARG A 159 -1.79 19.81 -12.88
N LYS A 160 -2.87 19.46 -12.15
CA LYS A 160 -4.16 19.15 -12.75
C LYS A 160 -4.69 20.32 -13.55
N MET A 161 -5.56 20.03 -14.48
CA MET A 161 -6.32 21.06 -15.19
C MET A 161 -7.24 21.79 -14.20
N SER A 162 -7.22 23.13 -14.19
CA SER A 162 -8.11 23.91 -13.33
C SER A 162 -9.54 23.89 -13.86
N TYR A 163 -10.49 23.77 -12.94
CA TYR A 163 -11.93 23.93 -13.20
C TYR A 163 -12.60 24.93 -12.23
N GLU A 164 -11.79 25.74 -11.56
CA GLU A 164 -12.27 26.71 -10.55
C GLU A 164 -13.32 27.66 -11.10
N GLU A 165 -13.26 28.00 -12.38
CA GLU A 165 -14.24 28.83 -13.09
C GLU A 165 -15.66 28.24 -13.11
N TYR A 166 -15.78 26.90 -12.97
CA TYR A 166 -17.05 26.19 -12.91
C TYR A 166 -17.49 25.88 -11.45
N GLY A 167 -16.61 26.12 -10.47
CA GLY A 167 -16.84 25.89 -9.04
C GLY A 167 -16.80 24.43 -8.61
N ASN A 168 -17.39 23.48 -9.37
CA ASN A 168 -17.29 22.05 -9.08
C ASN A 168 -17.34 21.19 -10.36
N LEU A 169 -16.93 19.91 -10.23
CA LEU A 169 -16.90 18.96 -11.36
C LEU A 169 -18.28 18.65 -11.95
N HIS A 170 -19.34 18.74 -11.16
CA HIS A 170 -20.71 18.53 -11.67
C HIS A 170 -21.12 19.64 -12.64
N ARG A 171 -20.82 20.89 -12.33
CA ARG A 171 -21.06 22.00 -13.25
C ARG A 171 -20.15 21.91 -14.48
N LEU A 172 -18.88 21.56 -14.32
CA LEU A 172 -17.99 21.31 -15.45
C LEU A 172 -18.57 20.26 -16.41
N TYR A 173 -19.08 19.13 -15.88
CA TYR A 173 -19.73 18.09 -16.68
C TYR A 173 -20.92 18.61 -17.49
N ARG A 174 -21.75 19.49 -16.90
CA ARG A 174 -22.95 20.03 -17.54
C ARG A 174 -22.66 21.16 -18.53
N ASP A 175 -21.74 22.05 -18.16
CA ASP A 175 -21.54 23.31 -18.86
C ASP A 175 -20.41 23.20 -19.90
N ASN A 176 -19.43 22.32 -19.70
CA ASN A 176 -18.33 22.10 -20.63
C ASN A 176 -17.86 20.64 -20.61
N TYR A 177 -18.60 19.79 -21.30
CA TYR A 177 -18.33 18.35 -21.38
C TYR A 177 -16.97 18.05 -22.01
N GLN A 178 -16.53 18.84 -23.02
CA GLN A 178 -15.22 18.69 -23.64
C GLN A 178 -14.11 18.79 -22.60
N LYS A 179 -14.10 19.88 -21.83
CA LYS A 179 -13.11 20.11 -20.78
C LYS A 179 -13.20 19.07 -19.65
N PHE A 180 -14.42 18.57 -19.35
CA PHE A 180 -14.61 17.51 -18.38
C PHE A 180 -13.90 16.20 -18.78
N ILE A 181 -14.01 15.79 -20.04
CA ILE A 181 -13.32 14.59 -20.55
C ILE A 181 -11.80 14.84 -20.61
N GLU A 182 -11.35 16.00 -21.06
CA GLU A 182 -9.94 16.36 -21.05
C GLU A 182 -9.35 16.34 -19.64
N TYR A 183 -10.09 16.83 -18.64
CA TYR A 183 -9.72 16.74 -17.22
C TYR A 183 -9.57 15.28 -16.76
N ASN A 184 -10.50 14.41 -17.13
CA ASN A 184 -10.46 13.00 -16.76
C ASN A 184 -9.27 12.27 -17.41
N ILE A 185 -8.98 12.55 -18.68
CA ILE A 185 -7.78 12.03 -19.38
C ILE A 185 -6.51 12.52 -18.70
N ARG A 186 -6.48 13.82 -18.34
CA ARG A 186 -5.32 14.42 -17.69
C ARG A 186 -4.99 13.80 -16.35
N ASP A 187 -5.99 13.42 -15.56
CA ASP A 187 -5.78 12.75 -14.28
C ASP A 187 -5.08 11.40 -14.45
N VAL A 188 -5.45 10.61 -15.46
CA VAL A 188 -4.79 9.34 -15.79
C VAL A 188 -3.38 9.57 -16.34
N GLU A 189 -3.21 10.56 -17.22
CA GLU A 189 -1.91 10.95 -17.79
C GLU A 189 -0.90 11.38 -16.72
N LEU A 190 -1.35 12.08 -15.68
CA LEU A 190 -0.47 12.49 -14.59
C LEU A 190 0.06 11.28 -13.77
N VAL A 191 -0.76 10.28 -13.54
CA VAL A 191 -0.30 9.05 -12.86
C VAL A 191 0.71 8.29 -13.72
N ASP A 192 0.46 8.21 -15.02
CA ASP A 192 1.36 7.61 -15.97
C ASP A 192 2.74 8.31 -16.00
N LYS A 193 2.75 9.65 -16.09
CA LYS A 193 3.97 10.45 -16.02
C LYS A 193 4.72 10.30 -14.69
N LEU A 194 3.98 10.15 -13.58
CA LEU A 194 4.62 9.87 -12.29
C LEU A 194 5.35 8.53 -12.33
N ASP A 195 4.73 7.49 -12.91
CA ASP A 195 5.39 6.19 -13.02
C ASP A 195 6.53 6.20 -14.03
N ASP A 196 6.41 6.94 -15.12
CA ASP A 196 7.50 7.13 -16.07
C ASP A 196 8.75 7.73 -15.42
N LYS A 197 8.57 8.66 -14.49
CA LYS A 197 9.67 9.28 -13.74
C LYS A 197 10.18 8.40 -12.61
N LEU A 198 9.29 7.83 -11.81
CA LEU A 198 9.63 7.18 -10.54
C LEU A 198 9.82 5.67 -10.66
N LYS A 199 9.25 5.04 -11.69
CA LYS A 199 9.34 3.60 -11.99
C LYS A 199 8.96 2.71 -10.79
N LEU A 200 7.93 3.11 -10.03
CA LEU A 200 7.53 2.41 -8.82
C LEU A 200 6.81 1.10 -9.11
N ILE A 201 6.12 1.00 -10.25
CA ILE A 201 5.50 -0.26 -10.69
C ILE A 201 6.59 -1.27 -11.04
N ASP A 202 7.60 -0.88 -11.83
CA ASP A 202 8.75 -1.74 -12.17
C ASP A 202 9.49 -2.21 -10.91
N LEU A 203 9.66 -1.31 -9.92
CA LEU A 203 10.25 -1.66 -8.63
C LEU A 203 9.40 -2.70 -7.89
N ALA A 204 8.08 -2.50 -7.82
CA ALA A 204 7.16 -3.44 -7.17
C ALA A 204 7.19 -4.82 -7.84
N LEU A 205 7.20 -4.87 -9.18
CA LEU A 205 7.31 -6.10 -9.94
C LEU A 205 8.63 -6.83 -9.67
N THR A 206 9.73 -6.09 -9.65
CA THR A 206 11.06 -6.64 -9.35
C THR A 206 11.10 -7.24 -7.94
N LEU A 207 10.57 -6.51 -6.94
CA LEU A 207 10.50 -6.99 -5.56
C LEU A 207 9.64 -8.24 -5.43
N ALA A 208 8.48 -8.28 -6.07
CA ALA A 208 7.59 -9.44 -6.05
C ALA A 208 8.24 -10.65 -6.72
N TYR A 209 8.89 -10.46 -7.87
CA TYR A 209 9.62 -11.51 -8.57
C TYR A 209 10.77 -12.08 -7.74
N ASP A 210 11.59 -11.24 -7.16
CA ASP A 210 12.75 -11.67 -6.37
C ASP A 210 12.32 -12.37 -5.08
N SER A 211 11.29 -11.87 -4.41
CA SER A 211 10.75 -12.47 -3.18
C SER A 211 9.87 -13.70 -3.44
N LYS A 212 9.44 -13.95 -4.69
CA LYS A 212 8.49 -15.02 -5.03
C LYS A 212 7.14 -14.86 -4.36
N THR A 213 6.64 -13.62 -4.30
CA THR A 213 5.34 -13.25 -3.74
C THR A 213 4.40 -12.74 -4.81
N ASN A 214 3.12 -12.54 -4.45
CA ASN A 214 2.19 -11.85 -5.33
C ASN A 214 2.54 -10.36 -5.41
N TYR A 215 2.12 -9.68 -6.47
CA TYR A 215 2.41 -8.24 -6.67
C TYR A 215 1.93 -7.37 -5.52
N GLU A 216 0.76 -7.63 -4.95
CA GLU A 216 0.24 -6.86 -3.79
C GLU A 216 0.99 -7.14 -2.47
N ASP A 217 1.69 -8.27 -2.36
CA ASP A 217 2.42 -8.63 -1.14
C ASP A 217 3.64 -7.71 -0.90
N VAL A 218 4.08 -6.97 -1.91
CA VAL A 218 5.18 -6.00 -1.77
C VAL A 218 4.87 -4.88 -0.77
N PHE A 219 3.58 -4.62 -0.52
CA PHE A 219 3.16 -3.71 0.54
C PHE A 219 3.34 -4.29 1.95
N GLN A 220 3.57 -5.60 2.08
CA GLN A 220 3.73 -6.31 3.35
C GLN A 220 5.16 -6.86 3.50
N GLN A 221 6.02 -6.10 4.16
CA GLN A 221 7.43 -6.46 4.30
C GLN A 221 7.64 -7.84 4.95
N THR A 222 6.86 -8.19 5.96
CA THR A 222 6.93 -9.51 6.60
C THR A 222 6.62 -10.63 5.62
N ARG A 223 5.65 -10.44 4.73
CA ARG A 223 5.26 -11.43 3.73
C ARG A 223 6.39 -11.71 2.74
N MET A 224 7.07 -10.66 2.29
CA MET A 224 8.25 -10.81 1.41
C MET A 224 9.37 -11.59 2.11
N TRP A 225 9.67 -11.25 3.36
CA TRP A 225 10.68 -11.97 4.14
C TRP A 225 10.31 -13.43 4.39
N ASP A 226 9.07 -13.71 4.75
CA ASP A 226 8.58 -15.08 4.93
C ASP A 226 8.79 -15.91 3.66
N ALA A 227 8.43 -15.36 2.50
CA ALA A 227 8.59 -16.05 1.23
C ALA A 227 10.06 -16.25 0.85
N LEU A 228 10.92 -15.24 1.04
CA LEU A 228 12.35 -15.32 0.79
C LEU A 228 13.02 -16.41 1.65
N ILE A 229 12.76 -16.39 2.96
CA ILE A 229 13.29 -17.36 3.91
C ILE A 229 12.78 -18.75 3.58
N TYR A 230 11.48 -18.90 3.32
CA TYR A 230 10.88 -20.18 2.92
C TYR A 230 11.58 -20.77 1.69
N ASN A 231 11.71 -19.98 0.63
CA ASN A 231 12.32 -20.45 -0.61
C ASN A 231 13.82 -20.78 -0.43
N HIS A 232 14.52 -20.02 0.41
CA HIS A 232 15.92 -20.30 0.74
C HIS A 232 16.07 -21.63 1.48
N LEU A 233 15.30 -21.84 2.56
CA LEU A 233 15.34 -23.06 3.36
C LEU A 233 14.88 -24.28 2.56
N LYS A 234 13.87 -24.13 1.72
CA LYS A 234 13.42 -25.18 0.79
C LYS A 234 14.54 -25.65 -0.13
N LYS A 235 15.35 -24.73 -0.68
CA LYS A 235 16.52 -25.08 -1.51
C LYS A 235 17.58 -25.85 -0.73
N MET A 236 17.68 -25.61 0.58
CA MET A 236 18.61 -26.33 1.46
C MET A 236 18.05 -27.66 1.97
N GLY A 237 16.82 -28.02 1.58
CA GLY A 237 16.15 -29.24 2.07
C GLY A 237 15.68 -29.15 3.52
N VAL A 238 15.58 -27.94 4.07
CA VAL A 238 15.13 -27.69 5.45
C VAL A 238 13.62 -27.51 5.47
N VAL A 239 12.94 -28.29 6.31
CA VAL A 239 11.50 -28.18 6.54
C VAL A 239 11.23 -27.14 7.61
N ILE A 240 10.38 -26.15 7.28
CA ILE A 240 9.98 -25.10 8.21
C ILE A 240 8.87 -25.67 9.11
N PRO A 241 9.00 -25.56 10.45
CA PRO A 241 7.95 -26.01 11.35
C PRO A 241 6.68 -25.16 11.20
N PRO A 242 5.49 -25.73 11.49
CA PRO A 242 4.26 -24.97 11.44
C PRO A 242 4.26 -23.84 12.47
N ILE A 243 3.68 -22.68 12.10
CA ILE A 243 3.54 -21.55 13.02
C ILE A 243 2.65 -21.96 14.19
N LYS A 244 3.20 -21.99 15.40
CA LYS A 244 2.42 -22.16 16.61
C LYS A 244 1.74 -20.84 16.95
N LYS A 245 0.41 -20.83 16.97
CA LYS A 245 -0.34 -19.68 17.49
C LYS A 245 -0.17 -19.65 19.01
N HIS A 246 0.64 -18.73 19.50
CA HIS A 246 0.70 -18.43 20.93
C HIS A 246 -0.20 -17.24 21.21
N SER A 247 -1.10 -17.37 22.20
CA SER A 247 -1.74 -16.21 22.79
C SER A 247 -0.67 -15.47 23.60
N LYS A 248 -0.52 -14.18 23.39
CA LYS A 248 0.33 -13.37 24.26
C LYS A 248 -0.48 -13.05 25.51
N ASP A 249 -0.22 -13.76 26.58
CA ASP A 249 -0.89 -13.54 27.87
C ASP A 249 -0.30 -12.34 28.64
N SER A 250 0.84 -11.82 28.22
CA SER A 250 1.47 -10.63 28.79
C SER A 250 2.17 -9.78 27.73
N ALA A 251 2.14 -8.47 27.93
CA ALA A 251 2.95 -7.55 27.12
C ALA A 251 4.39 -7.53 27.65
N TYR A 252 5.37 -7.56 26.76
CA TYR A 252 6.75 -7.31 27.16
C TYR A 252 6.90 -5.86 27.64
N ILE A 253 7.62 -5.67 28.73
CA ILE A 253 8.03 -4.35 29.18
C ILE A 253 9.06 -3.85 28.16
N GLY A 254 8.75 -2.75 27.48
CA GLY A 254 9.66 -2.11 26.53
C GLY A 254 10.88 -1.49 27.21
N ALA A 255 11.78 -0.94 26.40
CA ALA A 255 12.92 -0.19 26.90
C ALA A 255 12.45 1.01 27.74
N TYR A 256 13.26 1.38 28.75
CA TYR A 256 12.99 2.56 29.55
C TYR A 256 13.07 3.82 28.68
N VAL A 257 12.01 4.59 28.68
CA VAL A 257 11.94 5.90 28.04
C VAL A 257 11.72 6.93 29.13
N LYS A 258 12.68 7.83 29.29
CA LYS A 258 12.55 8.94 30.26
C LYS A 258 11.58 9.99 29.72
N ASP A 259 10.66 10.43 30.58
CA ASP A 259 9.75 11.49 30.20
C ASP A 259 10.52 12.79 29.86
N PRO A 260 10.11 13.49 28.78
CA PRO A 260 10.77 14.73 28.40
C PRO A 260 10.53 15.81 29.44
N GLN A 261 11.60 16.55 29.78
CA GLN A 261 11.46 17.75 30.59
C GLN A 261 10.95 18.89 29.71
N VAL A 262 9.69 19.27 29.90
CA VAL A 262 9.04 20.32 29.11
C VAL A 262 9.67 21.67 29.45
N GLY A 263 10.15 22.40 28.45
CA GLY A 263 10.74 23.72 28.62
C GLY A 263 11.70 24.11 27.51
N LYS A 264 12.26 25.31 27.62
CA LYS A 264 13.30 25.81 26.73
C LYS A 264 14.68 25.45 27.31
N HIS A 265 15.39 24.59 26.60
CA HIS A 265 16.73 24.15 27.00
C HIS A 265 17.79 24.85 26.16
N LYS A 266 18.90 25.24 26.79
CA LYS A 266 20.07 25.79 26.12
C LYS A 266 21.14 24.71 26.04
N TRP A 267 21.94 24.74 25.00
CA TRP A 267 23.08 23.80 24.80
C TRP A 267 22.65 22.34 24.79
N VAL A 268 21.67 22.02 23.95
CA VAL A 268 21.19 20.63 23.74
C VAL A 268 22.11 19.93 22.78
N ALA A 269 22.66 18.77 23.19
CA ALA A 269 23.35 17.84 22.33
C ALA A 269 22.53 16.55 22.23
N SER A 270 22.31 16.08 21.01
CA SER A 270 21.63 14.81 20.74
C SER A 270 22.64 13.79 20.27
N PHE A 271 22.62 12.60 20.88
CA PHE A 271 23.47 11.47 20.50
C PHE A 271 22.58 10.29 20.14
N ASP A 272 22.96 9.57 19.10
CA ASP A 272 22.33 8.32 18.68
C ASP A 272 23.38 7.22 18.59
N LEU A 273 23.05 6.02 19.07
CA LEU A 273 23.91 4.86 18.99
C LEU A 273 23.59 4.09 17.71
N ASN A 274 24.49 4.16 16.74
CA ASN A 274 24.33 3.48 15.46
C ASN A 274 24.13 1.97 15.67
N SER A 275 23.00 1.44 15.14
CA SER A 275 22.68 0.02 15.18
C SER A 275 22.76 -0.62 16.56
N LEU A 276 22.27 0.05 17.60
CA LEU A 276 22.40 -0.38 19.00
C LEU A 276 21.98 -1.85 19.19
N TYR A 277 20.78 -2.23 18.77
CA TYR A 277 20.30 -3.61 18.95
C TYR A 277 21.14 -4.65 18.22
N PRO A 278 21.51 -4.50 16.93
CA PRO A 278 22.40 -5.42 16.27
C PRO A 278 23.76 -5.57 16.96
N HIS A 279 24.34 -4.48 17.47
CA HIS A 279 25.62 -4.55 18.19
C HIS A 279 25.48 -5.27 19.55
N LEU A 280 24.37 -5.05 20.28
CA LEU A 280 24.13 -5.80 21.51
C LEU A 280 23.90 -7.29 21.25
N ILE A 281 23.16 -7.65 20.19
CA ILE A 281 22.97 -9.04 19.78
C ILE A 281 24.32 -9.71 19.47
N MET A 282 25.19 -9.05 18.73
CA MET A 282 26.53 -9.56 18.43
C MET A 282 27.43 -9.64 19.67
N GLN A 283 27.42 -8.60 20.51
CA GLN A 283 28.25 -8.52 21.70
C GLN A 283 27.93 -9.60 22.75
N PHE A 284 26.64 -9.84 22.96
CA PHE A 284 26.15 -10.79 23.95
C PHE A 284 25.71 -12.13 23.33
N ASN A 285 25.96 -12.34 22.04
CA ASN A 285 25.60 -13.57 21.32
C ASN A 285 24.12 -13.98 21.55
N ILE A 286 23.19 -13.01 21.48
CA ILE A 286 21.78 -13.24 21.74
C ILE A 286 21.17 -13.97 20.54
N SER A 287 20.77 -15.23 20.74
CA SER A 287 20.10 -16.04 19.74
C SER A 287 19.10 -17.01 20.40
N PRO A 288 18.17 -17.58 19.64
CA PRO A 288 17.22 -18.57 20.20
C PRO A 288 17.91 -19.79 20.83
N GLU A 289 19.10 -20.17 20.33
CA GLU A 289 19.87 -21.29 20.83
C GLU A 289 20.51 -21.01 22.20
N MET A 290 20.63 -19.71 22.55
CA MET A 290 21.16 -19.28 23.85
C MET A 290 20.07 -19.17 24.92
N LEU A 291 18.81 -19.44 24.57
CA LEU A 291 17.70 -19.42 25.53
C LEU A 291 17.79 -20.63 26.43
N ILE A 292 18.04 -20.40 27.71
CA ILE A 292 18.03 -21.45 28.74
C ILE A 292 16.67 -21.50 29.43
N GLU A 293 16.32 -22.70 29.89
CA GLU A 293 15.07 -22.88 30.68
C GLU A 293 15.14 -22.08 31.99
N PRO A 294 14.00 -21.55 32.49
CA PRO A 294 13.99 -20.73 33.70
C PRO A 294 14.61 -21.43 34.94
N GLN A 295 14.50 -22.73 35.01
CA GLN A 295 15.08 -23.51 36.09
C GLN A 295 16.59 -23.62 36.01
N GLU A 296 17.14 -23.76 34.79
CA GLU A 296 18.59 -23.74 34.54
C GLU A 296 19.18 -22.36 34.80
N TYR A 297 18.46 -21.31 34.37
CA TYR A 297 18.83 -19.94 34.68
C TYR A 297 18.89 -19.67 36.20
N THR A 298 17.91 -20.10 36.93
CA THR A 298 17.87 -19.94 38.41
C THR A 298 19.06 -20.65 39.06
N ASN A 299 19.37 -21.86 38.61
CA ASN A 299 20.50 -22.64 39.11
C ASN A 299 21.83 -22.00 38.76
N ALA A 300 22.00 -21.49 37.53
CA ALA A 300 23.17 -20.76 37.09
C ALA A 300 23.36 -19.45 37.87
N MET A 301 22.31 -18.67 38.07
CA MET A 301 22.31 -17.45 38.90
C MET A 301 22.65 -17.74 40.35
N MET A 302 22.09 -18.78 40.95
CA MET A 302 22.38 -19.21 42.34
C MET A 302 23.84 -19.64 42.49
N SER A 303 24.42 -20.31 41.47
CA SER A 303 25.85 -20.69 41.49
C SER A 303 26.75 -19.48 41.37
N LEU A 304 26.37 -18.46 40.58
CA LEU A 304 27.09 -17.18 40.46
C LEU A 304 27.03 -16.37 41.76
N VAL A 305 25.85 -16.27 42.36
CA VAL A 305 25.63 -15.51 43.62
C VAL A 305 26.31 -16.20 44.82
N SER A 306 26.37 -17.55 44.85
CA SER A 306 27.03 -18.30 45.91
C SER A 306 28.56 -18.32 45.84
N ARG A 307 29.13 -18.04 44.67
CA ARG A 307 30.56 -17.74 44.51
C ARG A 307 30.75 -16.27 44.75
N SER A 308 31.53 -15.88 45.75
CA SER A 308 31.97 -14.50 45.92
C SER A 308 32.78 -14.10 44.67
N ILE A 309 32.06 -13.44 43.72
CA ILE A 309 32.66 -13.03 42.45
C ILE A 309 33.64 -11.91 42.78
N ASN A 310 34.92 -12.18 42.64
CA ASN A 310 35.94 -11.15 42.63
C ASN A 310 35.85 -10.43 41.29
N VAL A 311 35.70 -9.11 41.32
CA VAL A 311 35.61 -8.27 40.11
C VAL A 311 36.86 -8.43 39.24
N ASP A 312 38.01 -8.66 39.84
CA ASP A 312 39.29 -8.90 39.13
C ASP A 312 39.24 -10.22 38.35
N ASP A 313 38.64 -11.28 38.88
CA ASP A 313 38.48 -12.56 38.18
C ASP A 313 37.50 -12.44 36.98
N LEU A 314 36.48 -11.57 37.08
CA LEU A 314 35.59 -11.26 35.97
C LEU A 314 36.32 -10.49 34.86
N LEU A 315 37.12 -9.48 35.22
CA LEU A 315 37.88 -8.66 34.27
C LEU A 315 39.00 -9.44 33.59
N MET A 316 39.58 -10.41 34.29
CA MET A 316 40.67 -11.26 33.76
C MET A 316 40.16 -12.48 32.95
N GLY A 317 38.84 -12.65 32.80
CA GLY A 317 38.26 -13.77 32.07
C GLY A 317 38.40 -15.14 32.74
N HIS A 318 38.66 -15.15 34.06
CA HIS A 318 38.80 -16.39 34.83
C HIS A 318 37.47 -17.00 35.26
N ILE A 319 36.36 -16.31 35.01
CA ILE A 319 35.01 -16.82 35.26
C ILE A 319 34.44 -17.35 33.96
N ASP A 320 34.02 -18.59 33.98
CA ASP A 320 33.29 -19.17 32.84
C ASP A 320 31.93 -18.47 32.70
N THR A 321 31.83 -17.62 31.68
CA THR A 321 30.60 -16.87 31.32
C THR A 321 29.84 -17.56 30.20
N SER A 322 30.18 -18.81 29.85
CA SER A 322 29.54 -19.55 28.76
C SER A 322 28.04 -19.83 28.99
N CYS A 323 27.55 -19.63 30.22
CA CYS A 323 26.14 -19.77 30.61
C CYS A 323 25.45 -18.40 30.85
N LEU A 324 26.08 -17.26 30.56
CA LEU A 324 25.48 -15.94 30.55
C LEU A 324 25.19 -15.51 29.11
#